data_f7fc32ceb6ffd0584bc8e9cd0b95d2d7
#
_entry.id   f7fc32ceb6ffd0584bc8e9cd0b95d2d7
#
_cell.length_a   1.000
_cell.length_b   1.000
_cell.length_c   1.000
_cell.angle_alpha   90.00
_cell.angle_beta   90.00
_cell.angle_gamma   90.00
#
_symmetry.space_group_name_H-M   'P 1'
#
loop_
_entity.id
_entity.type
_entity.pdbx_description
1 polymer ?
#
loop_
_entity_poly.entity_id
_entity_poly.type
_entity_poly.pdbx_seq_one_letter_code
_entity_poly.pdbx_strand_id
1 'polypeptide(L)'
;MAYYYSEPSHTFSEYLLVPGYTSPDCIPANVSLRTPLVKFRKGQEESPLSLNIPLVSAIMQSVSNDTLAVALAKEGGISFIYGSQSVEDEAAMVARVKSYKAGFVPSDSNLSPDATMQDVLDLKKRTGHSTVAITSDGTSQGKLLGIVTSRDYRVSRMDPATKVSTFMTPFERLITAPEGTTLKEANDIIWDHKLNSLPIVSADGRLLYFVFRKDYEQHKENPAELLDSQKRYMVGAGINTKDYEKRVPALVEAGADVLCIDSSEGYSCWQEQTLRFIRERYGDSVKVGAGNVVDRDGFRFLAEAGADFVKVGIGGGSICITRETKGIGRGQATALIEVAAARDEYFAETGIYVPICSDGGIVHDYHMTLALAMGADFIMLGRYFARFDESPTNRVLVNGQYMKEYWGEGSNRARNWQRYDLGGGTGLAFEEGVDSYVTYAGPLKENVAKSLYKVKSTMCNCGVTNIPNLQKNAKITLVSATSIVEGGYHDVVLKAHGNSQH
;
A
#
# COMPACT_ATOMS: atom_id res chain seq x y z
N MET A 1 -13.01 -41.19 -3.32
CA MET A 1 -14.13 -40.41 -2.75
C MET A 1 -13.56 -39.04 -2.46
N ALA A 2 -14.29 -37.95 -2.80
CA ALA A 2 -13.83 -36.59 -2.51
C ALA A 2 -13.70 -36.38 -1.00
N TYR A 3 -12.74 -35.57 -0.58
CA TYR A 3 -12.63 -35.15 0.82
C TYR A 3 -13.77 -34.18 1.14
N TYR A 4 -14.37 -34.35 2.31
CA TYR A 4 -15.48 -33.50 2.76
C TYR A 4 -15.19 -32.90 4.13
N TYR A 5 -15.17 -31.57 4.20
CA TYR A 5 -15.10 -30.86 5.49
C TYR A 5 -16.46 -30.99 6.20
N SER A 6 -16.47 -31.54 7.40
CA SER A 6 -17.71 -31.75 8.18
C SER A 6 -18.25 -30.43 8.78
N GLU A 7 -17.36 -29.49 9.08
CA GLU A 7 -17.73 -28.24 9.68
C GLU A 7 -18.08 -27.18 8.61
N PRO A 8 -19.13 -26.37 8.81
CA PRO A 8 -19.43 -25.24 7.94
C PRO A 8 -18.28 -24.25 7.86
N SER A 9 -18.09 -23.62 6.71
CA SER A 9 -17.16 -22.51 6.62
C SER A 9 -17.87 -21.17 6.91
N HIS A 10 -17.30 -20.38 7.80
CA HIS A 10 -17.90 -19.18 8.38
C HIS A 10 -17.33 -17.89 7.83
N THR A 11 -18.12 -16.82 7.89
CA THR A 11 -17.73 -15.44 7.56
C THR A 11 -17.51 -14.61 8.83
N PHE A 12 -16.95 -13.40 8.69
CA PHE A 12 -16.73 -12.53 9.84
C PHE A 12 -18.01 -12.14 10.58
N SER A 13 -19.15 -12.02 9.89
CA SER A 13 -20.42 -11.65 10.51
C SER A 13 -20.94 -12.67 11.53
N GLU A 14 -20.40 -13.89 11.48
CA GLU A 14 -20.78 -14.97 12.40
C GLU A 14 -19.94 -14.99 13.68
N TYR A 15 -19.08 -13.99 13.89
CA TYR A 15 -18.20 -13.92 15.05
C TYR A 15 -18.27 -12.58 15.75
N LEU A 16 -18.07 -12.61 17.08
CA LEU A 16 -17.85 -11.44 17.90
C LEU A 16 -16.60 -11.60 18.76
N LEU A 17 -15.98 -10.47 19.09
CA LEU A 17 -14.91 -10.40 20.10
C LEU A 17 -15.52 -10.33 21.49
N VAL A 18 -14.99 -11.13 22.41
CA VAL A 18 -15.35 -11.08 23.83
C VAL A 18 -14.41 -10.10 24.52
N PRO A 19 -14.92 -9.12 25.29
CA PRO A 19 -14.08 -8.15 25.98
C PRO A 19 -13.04 -8.81 26.90
N GLY A 20 -11.85 -8.23 26.95
CA GLY A 20 -10.79 -8.59 27.88
C GLY A 20 -10.69 -7.61 29.05
N TYR A 21 -9.68 -7.81 29.90
CA TYR A 21 -9.36 -6.85 30.95
C TYR A 21 -8.71 -5.59 30.39
N THR A 22 -9.35 -4.44 30.57
CA THR A 22 -8.88 -3.13 30.12
C THR A 22 -8.11 -2.43 31.23
N SER A 23 -6.83 -2.16 31.04
CA SER A 23 -6.02 -1.36 31.96
C SER A 23 -6.04 0.13 31.58
N PRO A 24 -5.53 1.04 32.44
CA PRO A 24 -5.39 2.46 32.09
C PRO A 24 -4.54 2.73 30.84
N ASP A 25 -3.67 1.81 30.47
CA ASP A 25 -2.83 1.93 29.26
C ASP A 25 -3.59 1.61 27.97
N CYS A 26 -4.75 0.94 28.08
CA CYS A 26 -5.61 0.57 26.95
C CYS A 26 -6.43 1.77 26.47
N ILE A 27 -5.76 2.76 25.89
CA ILE A 27 -6.40 3.91 25.24
C ILE A 27 -5.99 3.94 23.76
N PRO A 28 -6.85 4.42 22.84
CA PRO A 28 -6.57 4.40 21.40
C PRO A 28 -5.24 5.06 20.99
N ALA A 29 -4.78 6.07 21.73
CA ALA A 29 -3.50 6.74 21.48
C ALA A 29 -2.28 5.82 21.70
N ASN A 30 -2.38 4.83 22.59
CA ASN A 30 -1.31 3.89 22.88
C ASN A 30 -1.35 2.65 21.98
N VAL A 31 -2.38 2.50 21.14
CA VAL A 31 -2.48 1.34 20.24
C VAL A 31 -1.61 1.53 19.00
N SER A 32 -0.66 0.62 18.83
CA SER A 32 0.14 0.49 17.62
C SER A 32 -0.54 -0.46 16.64
N LEU A 33 -0.74 0.02 15.41
CA LEU A 33 -1.24 -0.77 14.29
C LEU A 33 -0.12 -1.18 13.32
N ARG A 34 1.15 -0.94 13.69
CA ARG A 34 2.30 -1.35 12.88
C ARG A 34 2.31 -2.87 12.75
N THR A 35 2.56 -3.35 11.53
CA THR A 35 2.49 -4.76 11.19
C THR A 35 3.51 -5.13 10.12
N PRO A 36 4.04 -6.38 10.09
CA PRO A 36 4.95 -6.81 9.05
C PRO A 36 4.24 -6.89 7.69
N LEU A 37 4.89 -6.41 6.63
CA LEU A 37 4.41 -6.58 5.25
C LEU A 37 5.01 -7.82 4.59
N VAL A 38 6.28 -8.13 4.89
CA VAL A 38 7.05 -9.20 4.25
C VAL A 38 7.69 -10.13 5.27
N LYS A 39 8.06 -11.33 4.83
CA LYS A 39 8.65 -12.38 5.68
C LYS A 39 9.90 -11.90 6.43
N PHE A 40 10.08 -12.45 7.62
CA PHE A 40 11.25 -12.24 8.45
C PHE A 40 11.64 -13.54 9.19
N ARG A 41 12.85 -13.59 9.73
CA ARG A 41 13.35 -14.75 10.45
C ARG A 41 13.25 -14.57 11.96
N LYS A 42 13.09 -15.66 12.68
CA LYS A 42 13.15 -15.69 14.15
C LYS A 42 14.48 -15.08 14.63
N GLY A 43 14.40 -14.13 15.57
CA GLY A 43 15.55 -13.35 16.03
C GLY A 43 15.82 -12.06 15.23
N GLN A 44 15.12 -11.86 14.12
CA GLN A 44 15.00 -10.57 13.46
C GLN A 44 13.65 -10.00 13.84
N GLU A 45 13.57 -9.23 14.90
CA GLU A 45 12.29 -8.79 15.49
C GLU A 45 11.52 -7.82 14.60
N GLU A 46 12.15 -7.24 13.57
CA GLU A 46 11.51 -6.37 12.60
C GLU A 46 11.55 -6.95 11.19
N SER A 47 10.39 -6.96 10.52
CA SER A 47 10.29 -7.24 9.09
C SER A 47 11.09 -6.19 8.29
N PRO A 48 11.78 -6.58 7.20
CA PRO A 48 12.46 -5.63 6.31
C PRO A 48 11.56 -4.54 5.77
N LEU A 49 10.27 -4.84 5.57
CA LEU A 49 9.22 -3.88 5.23
C LEU A 49 8.04 -4.07 6.17
N SER A 50 7.58 -2.99 6.77
CA SER A 50 6.42 -2.96 7.67
C SER A 50 5.45 -1.87 7.23
N LEU A 51 4.17 -2.08 7.51
CA LEU A 51 3.13 -1.08 7.37
C LEU A 51 2.93 -0.33 8.69
N ASN A 52 2.58 0.95 8.63
CA ASN A 52 2.22 1.74 9.81
C ASN A 52 0.75 1.56 10.20
N ILE A 53 -0.10 1.18 9.24
CA ILE A 53 -1.49 0.74 9.44
C ILE A 53 -1.74 -0.57 8.66
N PRO A 54 -2.58 -1.48 9.13
CA PRO A 54 -2.76 -2.80 8.53
C PRO A 54 -3.73 -2.79 7.33
N LEU A 55 -3.72 -1.73 6.52
CA LEU A 55 -4.63 -1.58 5.38
C LEU A 55 -3.86 -1.47 4.07
N VAL A 56 -4.29 -2.27 3.09
CA VAL A 56 -3.77 -2.22 1.73
C VAL A 56 -4.91 -2.19 0.72
N SER A 57 -4.71 -1.54 -0.43
CA SER A 57 -5.74 -1.48 -1.48
C SER A 57 -5.67 -2.67 -2.42
N ALA A 58 -6.85 -3.12 -2.89
CA ALA A 58 -6.96 -4.25 -3.80
C ALA A 58 -6.39 -3.94 -5.20
N ILE A 59 -5.84 -4.96 -5.84
CA ILE A 59 -5.24 -4.90 -7.18
C ILE A 59 -6.35 -4.85 -8.23
N MET A 60 -7.01 -3.71 -8.36
CA MET A 60 -8.20 -3.56 -9.21
C MET A 60 -8.18 -2.22 -9.94
N GLN A 61 -8.58 -2.23 -11.22
CA GLN A 61 -8.72 -1.03 -12.06
C GLN A 61 -9.59 0.05 -11.42
N SER A 62 -10.66 -0.36 -10.76
CA SER A 62 -11.63 0.54 -10.12
C SER A 62 -11.20 1.02 -8.73
N VAL A 63 -10.03 0.62 -8.23
CA VAL A 63 -9.59 0.90 -6.85
C VAL A 63 -8.22 1.57 -6.80
N SER A 64 -7.20 0.98 -7.41
CA SER A 64 -5.79 1.26 -7.08
C SER A 64 -5.00 1.87 -8.22
N ASN A 65 -4.99 3.19 -8.32
CA ASN A 65 -4.09 3.96 -9.17
C ASN A 65 -3.04 4.72 -8.33
N ASP A 66 -2.22 5.50 -8.98
CA ASP A 66 -1.19 6.34 -8.35
C ASP A 66 -1.75 7.39 -7.38
N THR A 67 -2.93 7.97 -7.67
CA THR A 67 -3.59 8.95 -6.78
C THR A 67 -3.99 8.31 -5.46
N LEU A 68 -4.66 7.15 -5.49
CA LEU A 68 -4.98 6.40 -4.28
C LEU A 68 -3.72 5.93 -3.55
N ALA A 69 -2.69 5.50 -4.30
CA ALA A 69 -1.44 5.03 -3.72
C ALA A 69 -0.76 6.12 -2.88
N VAL A 70 -0.69 7.34 -3.39
CA VAL A 70 -0.15 8.50 -2.64
C VAL A 70 -1.00 8.79 -1.41
N ALA A 71 -2.33 8.80 -1.54
CA ALA A 71 -3.23 9.09 -0.43
C ALA A 71 -3.13 8.04 0.68
N LEU A 72 -3.08 6.75 0.33
CA LEU A 72 -2.97 5.67 1.31
C LEU A 72 -1.59 5.61 1.97
N ALA A 73 -0.52 5.89 1.22
CA ALA A 73 0.83 5.98 1.78
C ALA A 73 0.96 7.12 2.82
N LYS A 74 0.28 8.24 2.62
CA LYS A 74 0.20 9.34 3.61
C LYS A 74 -0.42 8.89 4.93
N GLU A 75 -1.36 7.98 4.89
CA GLU A 75 -2.02 7.43 6.09
C GLU A 75 -1.26 6.22 6.68
N GLY A 76 -0.20 5.73 6.04
CA GLY A 76 0.64 4.65 6.55
C GLY A 76 0.35 3.25 6.00
N GLY A 77 -0.57 3.12 5.05
CA GLY A 77 -0.84 1.90 4.30
C GLY A 77 -0.13 1.85 2.96
N ILE A 78 -0.35 0.79 2.18
CA ILE A 78 0.23 0.65 0.85
C ILE A 78 -0.84 0.30 -0.18
N SER A 79 -0.75 0.89 -1.37
CA SER A 79 -1.57 0.51 -2.52
C SER A 79 -0.80 -0.44 -3.42
N PHE A 80 -1.50 -1.43 -3.96
CA PHE A 80 -1.00 -2.25 -5.05
C PHE A 80 -1.62 -1.77 -6.37
N ILE A 81 -0.82 -1.11 -7.21
CA ILE A 81 -1.26 -0.63 -8.54
C ILE A 81 -1.77 -1.82 -9.35
N TYR A 82 -2.88 -1.66 -10.07
CA TYR A 82 -3.49 -2.74 -10.81
C TYR A 82 -2.67 -3.15 -12.04
N GLY A 83 -2.53 -4.47 -12.26
CA GLY A 83 -1.75 -5.04 -13.37
C GLY A 83 -2.55 -5.25 -14.67
N SER A 84 -3.86 -5.00 -14.69
CA SER A 84 -4.72 -5.12 -15.88
C SER A 84 -4.61 -3.90 -16.81
N GLN A 85 -3.38 -3.54 -17.14
CA GLN A 85 -3.00 -2.44 -18.03
C GLN A 85 -1.67 -2.78 -18.72
N SER A 86 -1.19 -1.92 -19.59
CA SER A 86 0.14 -2.10 -20.20
C SER A 86 1.24 -2.07 -19.14
N VAL A 87 2.37 -2.72 -19.42
CA VAL A 87 3.55 -2.72 -18.52
C VAL A 87 4.08 -1.30 -18.35
N GLU A 88 4.06 -0.52 -19.42
CA GLU A 88 4.54 0.86 -19.47
C GLU A 88 3.67 1.80 -18.62
N ASP A 89 2.34 1.66 -18.69
CA ASP A 89 1.41 2.50 -17.94
C ASP A 89 1.50 2.21 -16.43
N GLU A 90 1.58 0.93 -16.05
CA GLU A 90 1.75 0.54 -14.66
C GLU A 90 3.07 1.03 -14.07
N ALA A 91 4.18 0.84 -14.80
CA ALA A 91 5.50 1.34 -14.42
C ALA A 91 5.50 2.88 -14.28
N ALA A 92 4.81 3.59 -15.17
CA ALA A 92 4.65 5.04 -15.07
C ALA A 92 3.85 5.47 -13.83
N MET A 93 2.79 4.73 -13.45
CA MET A 93 2.05 4.99 -12.20
C MET A 93 2.95 4.78 -10.98
N VAL A 94 3.71 3.69 -10.93
CA VAL A 94 4.68 3.42 -9.85
C VAL A 94 5.69 4.57 -9.76
N ALA A 95 6.31 4.97 -10.88
CA ALA A 95 7.27 6.05 -10.92
C ALA A 95 6.69 7.39 -10.44
N ARG A 96 5.40 7.70 -10.76
CA ARG A 96 4.73 8.89 -10.24
C ARG A 96 4.61 8.86 -8.71
N VAL A 97 4.22 7.73 -8.11
CA VAL A 97 4.19 7.60 -6.63
C VAL A 97 5.58 7.80 -6.04
N LYS A 98 6.61 7.19 -6.63
CA LYS A 98 8.00 7.30 -6.18
C LYS A 98 8.59 8.72 -6.36
N SER A 99 7.95 9.60 -7.12
CA SER A 99 8.35 11.00 -7.23
C SER A 99 8.00 11.85 -6.00
N TYR A 100 7.09 11.37 -5.13
CA TYR A 100 6.73 12.05 -3.88
C TYR A 100 7.72 11.70 -2.77
N LYS A 101 8.18 12.72 -2.03
CA LYS A 101 9.20 12.63 -0.99
C LYS A 101 8.79 13.41 0.25
N ALA A 102 9.35 13.05 1.41
CA ALA A 102 9.08 13.72 2.69
C ALA A 102 10.36 13.94 3.50
N GLY A 103 10.44 15.08 4.21
CA GLY A 103 11.51 15.36 5.16
C GLY A 103 12.88 15.59 4.52
N PHE A 104 13.90 14.87 5.01
CA PHE A 104 15.27 14.92 4.47
C PHE A 104 15.39 14.06 3.22
N VAL A 105 15.61 14.67 2.07
CA VAL A 105 15.54 14.03 0.76
C VAL A 105 16.92 14.01 0.10
N PRO A 106 17.49 12.84 -0.24
CA PRO A 106 18.64 12.81 -1.13
C PRO A 106 18.31 13.48 -2.47
N SER A 107 19.25 14.24 -3.02
CA SER A 107 19.02 14.89 -4.30
C SER A 107 19.07 13.87 -5.45
N ASP A 108 18.04 13.84 -6.27
CA ASP A 108 17.98 13.09 -7.54
C ASP A 108 18.13 13.99 -8.77
N SER A 109 18.30 15.27 -8.51
CA SER A 109 18.41 16.32 -9.55
C SER A 109 19.72 17.03 -9.39
N ASN A 110 20.80 16.42 -9.93
CA ASN A 110 22.17 16.90 -9.81
C ASN A 110 22.80 17.07 -11.19
N LEU A 111 23.60 18.12 -11.34
CA LEU A 111 24.40 18.40 -12.52
C LEU A 111 25.78 18.88 -12.13
N SER A 112 26.77 18.72 -13.04
CA SER A 112 28.08 19.30 -12.90
C SER A 112 28.06 20.79 -13.29
N PRO A 113 29.03 21.62 -12.87
CA PRO A 113 29.08 23.05 -13.23
C PRO A 113 29.25 23.31 -14.74
N ASP A 114 29.68 22.32 -15.50
CA ASP A 114 29.82 22.38 -16.95
C ASP A 114 28.55 22.06 -17.73
N ALA A 115 27.52 21.55 -17.06
CA ALA A 115 26.21 21.31 -17.66
C ALA A 115 25.57 22.63 -18.18
N THR A 116 24.62 22.50 -19.09
CA THR A 116 23.98 23.64 -19.76
C THR A 116 22.56 23.88 -19.24
N MET A 117 21.96 25.02 -19.63
CA MET A 117 20.55 25.27 -19.37
C MET A 117 19.66 24.20 -20.00
N GLN A 118 20.02 23.67 -21.16
CA GLN A 118 19.27 22.59 -21.79
C GLN A 118 19.26 21.33 -20.90
N ASP A 119 20.41 20.98 -20.30
CA ASP A 119 20.51 19.85 -19.38
C ASP A 119 19.60 20.03 -18.14
N VAL A 120 19.46 21.27 -17.62
CA VAL A 120 18.53 21.58 -16.54
C VAL A 120 17.08 21.34 -16.99
N LEU A 121 16.70 21.74 -18.20
CA LEU A 121 15.35 21.55 -18.72
C LEU A 121 15.02 20.08 -18.93
N ASP A 122 15.98 19.31 -19.46
CA ASP A 122 15.81 17.89 -19.70
C ASP A 122 15.76 17.10 -18.38
N LEU A 123 16.59 17.46 -17.41
CA LEU A 123 16.53 16.90 -16.07
C LEU A 123 15.17 17.19 -15.41
N LYS A 124 14.68 18.43 -15.53
CA LYS A 124 13.35 18.81 -15.00
C LYS A 124 12.21 18.02 -15.65
N LYS A 125 12.26 17.76 -16.96
CA LYS A 125 11.28 16.91 -17.66
C LYS A 125 11.29 15.48 -17.11
N ARG A 126 12.47 14.95 -16.84
CA ARG A 126 12.68 13.59 -16.35
C ARG A 126 12.28 13.42 -14.88
N THR A 127 12.66 14.35 -14.00
CA THR A 127 12.47 14.23 -12.56
C THR A 127 11.23 14.97 -12.02
N GLY A 128 10.69 15.93 -12.78
CA GLY A 128 9.61 16.81 -12.33
C GLY A 128 10.05 17.88 -11.33
N HIS A 129 11.34 17.93 -10.93
CA HIS A 129 11.84 18.83 -9.91
C HIS A 129 12.39 20.14 -10.49
N SER A 130 12.15 21.24 -9.78
CA SER A 130 12.59 22.59 -10.19
C SER A 130 13.85 23.07 -9.48
N THR A 131 14.33 22.36 -8.48
CA THR A 131 15.57 22.65 -7.77
C THR A 131 16.61 21.61 -8.19
N VAL A 132 17.72 22.07 -8.76
CA VAL A 132 18.83 21.26 -9.22
C VAL A 132 20.08 21.60 -8.41
N ALA A 133 20.70 20.61 -7.78
CA ALA A 133 21.98 20.79 -7.12
C ALA A 133 23.11 20.79 -8.14
N ILE A 134 24.00 21.75 -8.05
CA ILE A 134 25.23 21.79 -8.82
C ILE A 134 26.36 21.28 -7.93
N THR A 135 26.86 20.10 -8.23
CA THR A 135 27.89 19.42 -7.45
C THR A 135 29.16 19.22 -8.25
N SER A 136 30.27 19.06 -7.57
CA SER A 136 31.61 18.96 -8.20
C SER A 136 31.73 17.87 -9.27
N ASP A 137 30.97 16.79 -9.12
CA ASP A 137 30.99 15.59 -9.97
C ASP A 137 29.63 15.30 -10.64
N GLY A 138 28.62 16.13 -10.41
CA GLY A 138 27.27 15.93 -10.92
C GLY A 138 26.48 14.83 -10.21
N THR A 139 26.98 14.29 -9.10
CA THR A 139 26.30 13.24 -8.32
C THR A 139 25.57 13.80 -7.09
N SER A 140 24.73 12.94 -6.49
CA SER A 140 23.97 13.30 -5.27
C SER A 140 24.83 13.48 -4.02
N GLN A 141 26.11 13.08 -4.06
CA GLN A 141 27.02 13.12 -2.90
C GLN A 141 28.29 13.96 -3.20
N GLY A 142 28.33 14.62 -4.33
CA GLY A 142 29.41 15.53 -4.69
C GLY A 142 29.45 16.77 -3.77
N LYS A 143 30.59 17.48 -3.76
CA LYS A 143 30.69 18.78 -3.07
C LYS A 143 29.72 19.76 -3.68
N LEU A 144 28.87 20.38 -2.86
CA LEU A 144 27.87 21.35 -3.32
C LEU A 144 28.57 22.64 -3.75
N LEU A 145 28.40 23.03 -5.02
CA LEU A 145 28.95 24.26 -5.60
C LEU A 145 27.90 25.36 -5.76
N GLY A 146 26.63 24.96 -5.86
CA GLY A 146 25.52 25.89 -6.01
C GLY A 146 24.20 25.18 -6.23
N ILE A 147 23.14 25.95 -6.44
CA ILE A 147 21.82 25.44 -6.85
C ILE A 147 21.28 26.23 -8.03
N VAL A 148 20.47 25.59 -8.86
CA VAL A 148 19.67 26.22 -9.91
C VAL A 148 18.20 25.98 -9.60
N THR A 149 17.41 27.04 -9.66
CA THR A 149 15.96 27.02 -9.51
C THR A 149 15.29 27.69 -10.72
N SER A 150 13.98 27.58 -10.84
CA SER A 150 13.22 28.26 -11.92
C SER A 150 13.33 29.78 -11.89
N ARG A 151 13.89 30.38 -10.85
CA ARG A 151 14.14 31.83 -10.73
C ARG A 151 15.47 32.28 -11.32
N ASP A 152 16.39 31.36 -11.54
CA ASP A 152 17.77 31.64 -11.97
C ASP A 152 17.92 31.72 -13.49
N TYR A 153 16.91 31.25 -14.25
CA TYR A 153 16.95 31.29 -15.73
C TYR A 153 15.60 31.66 -16.35
N ARG A 154 15.66 32.17 -17.57
CA ARG A 154 14.49 32.48 -18.41
C ARG A 154 14.67 31.85 -19.78
N VAL A 155 13.91 30.78 -20.06
CA VAL A 155 13.99 30.01 -21.34
C VAL A 155 13.88 30.92 -22.59
N SER A 156 13.06 31.97 -22.52
CA SER A 156 12.85 32.90 -23.64
C SER A 156 13.98 33.95 -23.85
N ARG A 157 14.97 34.01 -22.96
CA ARG A 157 16.00 35.04 -22.98
C ARG A 157 17.42 34.54 -22.82
N MET A 158 17.60 33.24 -22.59
CA MET A 158 18.90 32.63 -22.33
C MET A 158 19.17 31.56 -23.38
N ASP A 159 20.40 31.52 -23.89
CA ASP A 159 20.83 30.48 -24.83
C ASP A 159 20.81 29.10 -24.12
N PRO A 160 20.18 28.07 -24.70
CA PRO A 160 20.19 26.72 -24.17
C PRO A 160 21.58 26.15 -23.88
N ALA A 161 22.62 26.59 -24.59
CA ALA A 161 24.01 26.18 -24.38
C ALA A 161 24.72 26.91 -23.23
N THR A 162 24.05 27.85 -22.55
CA THR A 162 24.64 28.60 -21.43
C THR A 162 24.96 27.65 -20.27
N LYS A 163 26.21 27.67 -19.78
CA LYS A 163 26.66 26.85 -18.66
C LYS A 163 25.97 27.21 -17.34
N VAL A 164 25.59 26.24 -16.55
CA VAL A 164 24.91 26.44 -15.26
C VAL A 164 25.77 27.21 -14.27
N SER A 165 27.09 27.09 -14.33
CA SER A 165 28.04 27.85 -13.49
C SER A 165 27.93 29.37 -13.64
N THR A 166 27.34 29.86 -14.73
CA THR A 166 27.20 31.32 -14.99
C THR A 166 25.92 31.91 -14.40
N PHE A 167 24.91 31.10 -14.13
CA PHE A 167 23.61 31.57 -13.63
C PHE A 167 23.13 30.88 -12.35
N MET A 168 23.80 29.81 -11.86
CA MET A 168 23.48 29.22 -10.59
C MET A 168 23.62 30.19 -9.43
N THR A 169 22.90 29.98 -8.34
CA THR A 169 23.20 30.61 -7.06
C THR A 169 24.39 29.85 -6.45
N PRO A 170 25.58 30.48 -6.34
CA PRO A 170 26.79 29.81 -5.87
C PRO A 170 26.72 29.50 -4.37
N PHE A 171 27.52 28.52 -3.92
CA PHE A 171 27.51 28.00 -2.55
C PHE A 171 27.67 29.09 -1.49
N GLU A 172 28.54 30.06 -1.71
CA GLU A 172 28.83 31.15 -0.77
C GLU A 172 27.62 32.07 -0.50
N ARG A 173 26.61 32.01 -1.38
CA ARG A 173 25.35 32.75 -1.25
C ARG A 173 24.19 31.89 -0.78
N LEU A 174 24.41 30.56 -0.61
CA LEU A 174 23.40 29.67 -0.12
C LEU A 174 23.33 29.70 1.40
N ILE A 175 22.12 29.58 1.90
CA ILE A 175 21.89 29.20 3.29
C ILE A 175 21.83 27.69 3.33
N THR A 176 22.70 27.09 4.11
CA THR A 176 22.82 25.64 4.30
C THR A 176 22.75 25.30 5.78
N ALA A 177 22.46 24.05 6.11
CA ALA A 177 22.54 23.57 7.49
C ALA A 177 23.49 22.36 7.57
N PRO A 178 24.15 22.12 8.72
CA PRO A 178 25.07 21.04 8.89
C PRO A 178 24.36 19.66 9.03
N GLU A 179 25.11 18.60 8.85
CA GLU A 179 24.72 17.24 9.23
C GLU A 179 24.28 17.19 10.70
N GLY A 180 23.23 16.44 11.00
CA GLY A 180 22.65 16.35 12.35
C GLY A 180 21.57 17.39 12.66
N THR A 181 21.33 18.39 11.77
CA THR A 181 20.20 19.32 11.88
C THR A 181 18.89 18.53 11.93
N THR A 182 18.05 18.81 12.92
CA THR A 182 16.70 18.21 13.02
C THR A 182 15.75 18.79 11.99
N LEU A 183 14.68 18.07 11.65
CA LEU A 183 13.67 18.55 10.70
C LEU A 183 13.00 19.85 11.20
N LYS A 184 12.83 20.00 12.52
CA LYS A 184 12.29 21.21 13.13
C LYS A 184 13.23 22.40 12.92
N GLU A 185 14.52 22.25 13.25
CA GLU A 185 15.53 23.31 13.05
C GLU A 185 15.67 23.68 11.57
N ALA A 186 15.67 22.68 10.67
CA ALA A 186 15.69 22.92 9.23
C ALA A 186 14.47 23.76 8.78
N ASN A 187 13.29 23.46 9.33
CA ASN A 187 12.09 24.21 9.03
C ASN A 187 12.14 25.64 9.59
N ASP A 188 12.66 25.85 10.80
CA ASP A 188 12.81 27.17 11.39
C ASP A 188 13.75 28.03 10.51
N ILE A 189 14.87 27.47 10.03
CA ILE A 189 15.77 28.15 9.06
C ILE A 189 15.04 28.49 7.75
N ILE A 190 14.25 27.56 7.21
CA ILE A 190 13.46 27.77 5.99
C ILE A 190 12.48 28.95 6.17
N TRP A 191 11.82 29.03 7.31
CA TRP A 191 10.87 30.13 7.61
C TRP A 191 11.56 31.48 7.80
N ASP A 192 12.60 31.53 8.62
CA ASP A 192 13.32 32.76 8.96
C ASP A 192 13.93 33.42 7.72
N HIS A 193 14.47 32.59 6.82
CA HIS A 193 15.12 33.02 5.60
C HIS A 193 14.22 32.99 4.36
N LYS A 194 12.92 32.65 4.49
CA LYS A 194 11.93 32.58 3.40
C LYS A 194 12.37 31.69 2.24
N LEU A 195 13.00 30.55 2.56
CA LEU A 195 13.51 29.59 1.59
C LEU A 195 12.39 28.66 1.09
N ASN A 196 12.57 28.10 -0.11
CA ASN A 196 11.77 26.97 -0.60
C ASN A 196 12.44 25.62 -0.35
N SER A 197 13.77 25.62 -0.23
CA SER A 197 14.59 24.43 0.04
C SER A 197 15.84 24.82 0.84
N LEU A 198 16.27 23.92 1.69
CA LEU A 198 17.47 24.04 2.51
C LEU A 198 18.40 22.86 2.22
N PRO A 199 19.61 23.08 1.66
CA PRO A 199 20.61 22.03 1.54
C PRO A 199 21.19 21.68 2.91
N ILE A 200 21.32 20.39 3.20
CA ILE A 200 22.03 19.85 4.35
C ILE A 200 23.39 19.35 3.87
N VAL A 201 24.45 19.84 4.44
CA VAL A 201 25.81 19.53 3.98
C VAL A 201 26.66 18.95 5.10
N SER A 202 27.63 18.09 4.73
CA SER A 202 28.65 17.60 5.62
C SER A 202 29.71 18.65 5.96
N ALA A 203 30.57 18.37 6.92
CA ALA A 203 31.65 19.29 7.34
C ALA A 203 32.63 19.63 6.19
N ASP A 204 32.80 18.75 5.19
CA ASP A 204 33.61 18.96 4.00
C ASP A 204 32.84 19.58 2.82
N GLY A 205 31.57 19.96 3.05
CA GLY A 205 30.72 20.67 2.07
C GLY A 205 30.05 19.77 1.04
N ARG A 206 29.95 18.46 1.28
CA ARG A 206 29.19 17.54 0.41
C ARG A 206 27.70 17.70 0.66
N LEU A 207 26.93 17.62 -0.42
CA LEU A 207 25.48 17.58 -0.31
C LEU A 207 25.04 16.23 0.28
N LEU A 208 24.32 16.27 1.41
CA LEU A 208 23.74 15.08 2.03
C LEU A 208 22.24 14.98 1.68
N TYR A 209 21.50 16.04 1.94
CA TYR A 209 20.05 16.09 1.76
C TYR A 209 19.56 17.48 1.36
N PHE A 210 18.34 17.53 0.86
CA PHE A 210 17.52 18.72 0.85
C PHE A 210 16.36 18.59 1.85
N VAL A 211 15.94 19.70 2.44
CA VAL A 211 14.64 19.84 3.10
C VAL A 211 13.83 20.85 2.32
N PHE A 212 12.64 20.48 1.87
CA PHE A 212 11.73 21.37 1.15
C PHE A 212 10.60 21.83 2.06
N ARG A 213 10.26 23.12 1.98
CA ARG A 213 9.20 23.73 2.79
C ARG A 213 7.86 22.99 2.67
N LYS A 214 7.44 22.66 1.44
CA LYS A 214 6.21 21.94 1.17
C LYS A 214 6.17 20.54 1.82
N ASP A 215 7.30 19.87 1.85
CA ASP A 215 7.39 18.48 2.35
C ASP A 215 7.31 18.46 3.88
N TYR A 216 7.83 19.47 4.56
CA TYR A 216 7.69 19.63 6.00
C TYR A 216 6.23 19.80 6.43
N GLU A 217 5.47 20.68 5.75
CA GLU A 217 4.06 20.90 6.04
C GLU A 217 3.26 19.60 5.84
N GLN A 218 3.48 18.89 4.73
CA GLN A 218 2.84 17.62 4.45
C GLN A 218 3.19 16.54 5.50
N HIS A 219 4.45 16.42 5.87
CA HIS A 219 4.90 15.45 6.90
C HIS A 219 4.25 15.73 8.26
N LYS A 220 4.14 17.00 8.66
CA LYS A 220 3.47 17.40 9.91
C LYS A 220 1.99 17.00 9.92
N GLU A 221 1.32 17.09 8.78
CA GLU A 221 -0.09 16.72 8.62
C GLU A 221 -0.32 15.22 8.54
N ASN A 222 0.70 14.43 8.18
CA ASN A 222 0.63 12.99 7.96
C ASN A 222 1.74 12.24 8.71
N PRO A 223 1.70 12.22 10.06
CA PRO A 223 2.79 11.63 10.87
C PRO A 223 2.94 10.11 10.72
N ALA A 224 1.96 9.44 10.12
CA ALA A 224 1.96 8.01 9.88
C ALA A 224 2.46 7.61 8.48
N GLU A 225 2.97 8.54 7.68
CA GLU A 225 3.42 8.28 6.30
C GLU A 225 4.27 7.03 6.16
N LEU A 226 3.99 6.24 5.12
CA LEU A 226 4.76 5.04 4.78
C LEU A 226 5.83 5.40 3.74
N LEU A 227 7.08 5.42 4.19
CA LEU A 227 8.21 5.88 3.40
C LEU A 227 9.28 4.79 3.26
N ASP A 228 9.95 4.78 2.11
CA ASP A 228 11.16 4.00 1.91
C ASP A 228 12.41 4.65 2.56
N SER A 229 13.55 4.00 2.44
CA SER A 229 14.83 4.52 2.98
C SER A 229 15.27 5.86 2.35
N GLN A 230 14.75 6.20 1.17
CA GLN A 230 15.01 7.45 0.48
C GLN A 230 13.93 8.52 0.74
N LYS A 231 13.04 8.29 1.71
CA LYS A 231 11.93 9.18 2.06
C LYS A 231 10.92 9.41 0.94
N ARG A 232 10.75 8.43 0.04
CA ARG A 232 9.71 8.40 -0.97
C ARG A 232 8.55 7.55 -0.49
N TYR A 233 7.32 7.85 -0.94
CA TYR A 233 6.18 7.01 -0.61
C TYR A 233 6.38 5.59 -1.14
N MET A 234 6.02 4.61 -0.29
CA MET A 234 6.05 3.20 -0.68
C MET A 234 4.83 2.86 -1.54
N VAL A 235 5.05 2.00 -2.53
CA VAL A 235 4.02 1.52 -3.44
C VAL A 235 4.26 0.06 -3.81
N GLY A 236 3.16 -0.70 -3.83
CA GLY A 236 3.12 -2.05 -4.38
C GLY A 236 2.61 -2.05 -5.82
N ALA A 237 2.84 -3.13 -6.54
CA ALA A 237 2.35 -3.34 -7.89
C ALA A 237 1.85 -4.78 -8.09
N GLY A 238 0.74 -4.93 -8.80
CA GLY A 238 0.17 -6.21 -9.15
C GLY A 238 0.86 -6.81 -10.38
N ILE A 239 1.21 -8.07 -10.31
CA ILE A 239 1.71 -8.82 -11.45
C ILE A 239 0.83 -10.05 -11.70
N ASN A 240 0.90 -10.60 -12.91
CA ASN A 240 0.20 -11.82 -13.28
C ASN A 240 1.20 -12.94 -13.63
N THR A 241 0.70 -14.15 -13.86
CA THR A 241 1.49 -15.33 -14.19
C THR A 241 1.74 -15.50 -15.71
N LYS A 242 1.45 -14.52 -16.54
CA LYS A 242 1.55 -14.61 -18.01
C LYS A 242 2.68 -13.74 -18.58
N ASP A 243 2.78 -12.47 -18.14
CA ASP A 243 3.73 -11.50 -18.68
C ASP A 243 4.82 -11.07 -17.68
N TYR A 244 4.95 -11.80 -16.56
CA TYR A 244 5.87 -11.48 -15.46
C TYR A 244 7.33 -11.26 -15.92
N GLU A 245 7.78 -11.97 -16.95
CA GLU A 245 9.15 -11.85 -17.49
C GLU A 245 9.47 -10.43 -17.99
N LYS A 246 8.45 -9.70 -18.49
CA LYS A 246 8.56 -8.31 -18.94
C LYS A 246 8.15 -7.32 -17.85
N ARG A 247 7.07 -7.61 -17.15
CA ARG A 247 6.45 -6.73 -16.15
C ARG A 247 7.32 -6.55 -14.91
N VAL A 248 7.85 -7.63 -14.36
CA VAL A 248 8.68 -7.57 -13.14
C VAL A 248 9.90 -6.65 -13.33
N PRO A 249 10.74 -6.80 -14.39
CA PRO A 249 11.87 -5.88 -14.59
C PRO A 249 11.45 -4.41 -14.68
N ALA A 250 10.37 -4.10 -15.41
CA ALA A 250 9.90 -2.72 -15.57
C ALA A 250 9.42 -2.10 -14.25
N LEU A 251 8.69 -2.87 -13.42
CA LEU A 251 8.22 -2.40 -12.13
C LEU A 251 9.35 -2.23 -11.10
N VAL A 252 10.35 -3.10 -11.14
CA VAL A 252 11.57 -2.98 -10.31
C VAL A 252 12.34 -1.72 -10.69
N GLU A 253 12.52 -1.46 -12.00
CA GLU A 253 13.16 -0.25 -12.50
C GLU A 253 12.39 1.02 -12.13
N ALA A 254 11.06 0.97 -12.17
CA ALA A 254 10.19 2.07 -11.73
C ALA A 254 10.24 2.31 -10.21
N GLY A 255 10.79 1.37 -9.42
CA GLY A 255 10.99 1.48 -7.99
C GLY A 255 9.85 0.93 -7.13
N ALA A 256 9.07 -0.02 -7.62
CA ALA A 256 8.08 -0.71 -6.79
C ALA A 256 8.75 -1.35 -5.56
N ASP A 257 8.19 -1.11 -4.37
CA ASP A 257 8.76 -1.60 -3.11
C ASP A 257 8.39 -3.07 -2.85
N VAL A 258 7.24 -3.49 -3.36
CA VAL A 258 6.73 -4.86 -3.23
C VAL A 258 5.82 -5.21 -4.41
N LEU A 259 5.95 -6.41 -4.91
CA LEU A 259 5.06 -6.96 -5.93
C LEU A 259 4.02 -7.87 -5.29
N CYS A 260 2.91 -8.11 -5.98
CA CYS A 260 1.94 -9.12 -5.58
C CYS A 260 1.39 -9.85 -6.80
N ILE A 261 1.51 -11.17 -6.83
CA ILE A 261 0.90 -11.99 -7.88
C ILE A 261 -0.61 -11.94 -7.69
N ASP A 262 -1.32 -11.39 -8.68
CA ASP A 262 -2.77 -11.32 -8.70
C ASP A 262 -3.35 -12.42 -9.58
N SER A 263 -3.84 -13.49 -8.93
CA SER A 263 -4.47 -14.62 -9.57
C SER A 263 -5.66 -15.11 -8.73
N SER A 264 -6.69 -15.61 -9.39
CA SER A 264 -7.85 -16.20 -8.70
C SER A 264 -7.49 -17.44 -7.91
N GLU A 265 -6.40 -18.13 -8.28
CA GLU A 265 -5.95 -19.38 -7.67
C GLU A 265 -4.44 -19.35 -7.41
N GLY A 266 -4.07 -19.33 -6.12
CA GLY A 266 -2.68 -19.28 -5.70
C GLY A 266 -1.97 -20.63 -5.69
N TYR A 267 -2.70 -21.70 -5.42
CA TYR A 267 -2.14 -23.06 -5.35
C TYR A 267 -1.95 -23.65 -6.75
N SER A 268 -1.00 -23.11 -7.50
CA SER A 268 -0.78 -23.48 -8.90
C SER A 268 0.70 -23.43 -9.30
N CYS A 269 1.07 -24.27 -10.29
CA CYS A 269 2.41 -24.30 -10.84
C CYS A 269 2.83 -22.95 -11.49
N TRP A 270 1.88 -22.16 -11.98
CA TRP A 270 2.16 -20.85 -12.57
C TRP A 270 2.64 -19.82 -11.52
N GLN A 271 2.07 -19.87 -10.31
CA GLN A 271 2.56 -19.06 -9.19
C GLN A 271 3.97 -19.47 -8.79
N GLU A 272 4.22 -20.78 -8.67
CA GLU A 272 5.55 -21.32 -8.38
C GLU A 272 6.59 -20.88 -9.42
N GLN A 273 6.25 -20.97 -10.70
CA GLN A 273 7.13 -20.55 -11.80
C GLN A 273 7.45 -19.04 -11.73
N THR A 274 6.44 -18.23 -11.46
CA THR A 274 6.61 -16.78 -11.30
C THR A 274 7.49 -16.44 -10.11
N LEU A 275 7.25 -17.07 -8.95
CA LEU A 275 8.08 -16.91 -7.75
C LEU A 275 9.52 -17.35 -8.01
N ARG A 276 9.72 -18.50 -8.66
CA ARG A 276 11.05 -19.03 -9.02
C ARG A 276 11.80 -18.04 -9.91
N PHE A 277 11.17 -17.51 -10.97
CA PHE A 277 11.77 -16.49 -11.84
C PHE A 277 12.25 -15.28 -11.03
N ILE A 278 11.43 -14.78 -10.11
CA ILE A 278 11.81 -13.62 -9.29
C ILE A 278 12.97 -13.97 -8.36
N ARG A 279 12.96 -15.14 -7.73
CA ARG A 279 14.01 -15.58 -6.80
C ARG A 279 15.34 -15.86 -7.50
N GLU A 280 15.31 -16.50 -8.65
CA GLU A 280 16.52 -16.77 -9.46
C GLU A 280 17.17 -15.48 -9.96
N ARG A 281 16.36 -14.48 -10.34
CA ARG A 281 16.87 -13.25 -10.94
C ARG A 281 17.24 -12.17 -9.93
N TYR A 282 16.49 -12.06 -8.84
CA TYR A 282 16.61 -10.94 -7.88
C TYR A 282 16.87 -11.39 -6.44
N GLY A 283 16.82 -12.68 -6.14
CA GLY A 283 16.95 -13.18 -4.77
C GLY A 283 15.89 -12.59 -3.85
N ASP A 284 16.32 -12.12 -2.68
CA ASP A 284 15.46 -11.46 -1.69
C ASP A 284 15.40 -9.92 -1.85
N SER A 285 16.05 -9.35 -2.86
CA SER A 285 16.02 -7.89 -3.09
C SER A 285 14.65 -7.42 -3.58
N VAL A 286 13.93 -8.24 -4.34
CA VAL A 286 12.56 -7.97 -4.77
C VAL A 286 11.60 -8.70 -3.85
N LYS A 287 10.69 -7.95 -3.23
CA LYS A 287 9.66 -8.50 -2.36
C LYS A 287 8.41 -8.83 -3.17
N VAL A 288 7.84 -10.01 -2.94
CA VAL A 288 6.67 -10.49 -3.69
C VAL A 288 5.72 -11.30 -2.85
N GLY A 289 4.45 -10.87 -2.81
CA GLY A 289 3.34 -11.64 -2.28
C GLY A 289 2.71 -12.54 -3.32
N ALA A 290 2.03 -13.57 -2.87
CA ALA A 290 1.38 -14.56 -3.71
C ALA A 290 0.00 -14.95 -3.16
N GLY A 291 -0.87 -15.49 -3.99
CA GLY A 291 -2.24 -15.91 -3.62
C GLY A 291 -3.19 -15.79 -4.81
N ASN A 292 -4.49 -16.08 -4.60
CA ASN A 292 -5.11 -16.31 -3.29
C ASN A 292 -5.21 -17.81 -2.97
N VAL A 293 -5.18 -18.09 -1.68
CA VAL A 293 -5.40 -19.45 -1.13
C VAL A 293 -6.47 -19.42 -0.04
N VAL A 294 -7.01 -20.58 0.35
CA VAL A 294 -8.07 -20.70 1.35
C VAL A 294 -7.83 -21.82 2.37
N ASP A 295 -6.68 -22.48 2.30
CA ASP A 295 -6.33 -23.63 3.14
C ASP A 295 -4.85 -23.70 3.48
N ARG A 296 -4.49 -24.69 4.31
CA ARG A 296 -3.14 -24.93 4.80
C ARG A 296 -2.15 -25.29 3.71
N ASP A 297 -2.59 -26.14 2.77
CA ASP A 297 -1.71 -26.68 1.71
C ASP A 297 -1.31 -25.56 0.75
N GLY A 298 -2.27 -24.72 0.35
CA GLY A 298 -2.01 -23.54 -0.47
C GLY A 298 -1.06 -22.56 0.19
N PHE A 299 -1.19 -22.31 1.50
CA PHE A 299 -0.26 -21.46 2.24
C PHE A 299 1.16 -22.03 2.24
N ARG A 300 1.32 -23.31 2.66
CA ARG A 300 2.65 -23.95 2.72
C ARG A 300 3.33 -23.96 1.36
N PHE A 301 2.60 -24.30 0.32
CA PHE A 301 3.09 -24.29 -1.06
C PHE A 301 3.69 -22.94 -1.46
N LEU A 302 2.97 -21.85 -1.22
CA LEU A 302 3.45 -20.50 -1.59
C LEU A 302 4.60 -20.03 -0.69
N ALA A 303 4.57 -20.35 0.61
CA ALA A 303 5.65 -20.02 1.53
C ALA A 303 6.95 -20.73 1.15
N GLU A 304 6.89 -22.03 0.83
CA GLU A 304 8.01 -22.86 0.38
C GLU A 304 8.53 -22.42 -1.00
N ALA A 305 7.64 -21.99 -1.90
CA ALA A 305 8.01 -21.40 -3.20
C ALA A 305 8.69 -20.02 -3.07
N GLY A 306 8.72 -19.45 -1.87
CA GLY A 306 9.48 -18.23 -1.58
C GLY A 306 8.67 -16.94 -1.53
N ALA A 307 7.35 -16.99 -1.40
CA ALA A 307 6.53 -15.80 -1.19
C ALA A 307 6.96 -15.02 0.06
N ASP A 308 6.89 -13.68 -0.01
CA ASP A 308 7.17 -12.80 1.12
C ASP A 308 5.94 -12.56 2.00
N PHE A 309 4.74 -12.71 1.45
CA PHE A 309 3.47 -12.80 2.16
C PHE A 309 2.47 -13.63 1.35
N VAL A 310 1.43 -14.13 2.00
CA VAL A 310 0.38 -14.93 1.34
C VAL A 310 -0.96 -14.25 1.49
N LYS A 311 -1.67 -14.10 0.36
CA LYS A 311 -3.00 -13.51 0.27
C LYS A 311 -4.07 -14.60 0.41
N VAL A 312 -5.02 -14.42 1.34
CA VAL A 312 -6.04 -15.39 1.75
C VAL A 312 -7.43 -14.88 1.39
N GLY A 313 -8.15 -15.68 0.61
CA GLY A 313 -9.55 -15.41 0.27
C GLY A 313 -9.90 -15.69 -1.18
N ILE A 314 -10.91 -16.52 -1.41
CA ILE A 314 -11.48 -16.80 -2.74
C ILE A 314 -12.99 -16.64 -2.65
N GLY A 315 -13.54 -15.79 -3.54
CA GLY A 315 -14.98 -15.59 -3.67
C GLY A 315 -15.64 -14.75 -2.58
N GLY A 316 -14.86 -14.08 -1.70
CA GLY A 316 -15.37 -13.25 -0.60
C GLY A 316 -15.57 -11.78 -0.93
N GLY A 317 -15.15 -11.30 -2.12
CA GLY A 317 -15.28 -9.91 -2.54
C GLY A 317 -16.73 -9.53 -2.85
N SER A 318 -17.08 -8.25 -2.62
CA SER A 318 -18.47 -7.74 -2.80
C SER A 318 -19.01 -7.86 -4.21
N ILE A 319 -18.13 -7.92 -5.21
CA ILE A 319 -18.46 -8.02 -6.64
C ILE A 319 -17.90 -9.28 -7.29
N CYS A 320 -17.35 -10.17 -6.48
CA CYS A 320 -16.87 -11.48 -6.95
C CYS A 320 -18.02 -12.46 -7.01
N ILE A 321 -18.20 -13.12 -8.17
CA ILE A 321 -19.21 -14.16 -8.38
C ILE A 321 -18.61 -15.54 -8.65
N THR A 322 -17.34 -15.75 -8.33
CA THR A 322 -16.65 -17.05 -8.50
C THR A 322 -17.37 -18.19 -7.79
N ARG A 323 -17.91 -17.93 -6.59
CA ARG A 323 -18.69 -18.97 -5.85
C ARG A 323 -19.98 -19.34 -6.56
N GLU A 324 -20.64 -18.37 -7.19
CA GLU A 324 -21.87 -18.58 -7.93
C GLU A 324 -21.62 -19.27 -9.28
N THR A 325 -20.57 -18.87 -9.99
CA THR A 325 -20.27 -19.34 -11.34
C THR A 325 -19.51 -20.66 -11.38
N LYS A 326 -18.61 -20.88 -10.42
CA LYS A 326 -17.72 -22.06 -10.36
C LYS A 326 -17.97 -22.97 -9.15
N GLY A 327 -18.65 -22.51 -8.11
CA GLY A 327 -18.75 -23.23 -6.84
C GLY A 327 -17.43 -23.30 -6.08
N ILE A 328 -16.46 -22.43 -6.38
CA ILE A 328 -15.13 -22.38 -5.76
C ILE A 328 -15.08 -21.26 -4.71
N GLY A 329 -14.58 -21.60 -3.52
CA GLY A 329 -14.40 -20.63 -2.44
C GLY A 329 -14.52 -21.24 -1.06
N ARG A 330 -14.31 -20.42 -0.04
CA ARG A 330 -14.45 -20.79 1.36
C ARG A 330 -14.90 -19.59 2.19
N GLY A 331 -15.58 -19.79 3.30
CA GLY A 331 -15.91 -18.70 4.24
C GLY A 331 -14.63 -18.03 4.73
N GLN A 332 -14.60 -16.69 4.68
CA GLN A 332 -13.36 -15.93 4.88
C GLN A 332 -12.75 -16.11 6.26
N ALA A 333 -13.57 -16.13 7.31
CA ALA A 333 -13.10 -16.33 8.68
C ALA A 333 -12.47 -17.73 8.85
N THR A 334 -13.13 -18.79 8.36
CA THR A 334 -12.60 -20.15 8.41
C THR A 334 -11.29 -20.27 7.65
N ALA A 335 -11.22 -19.75 6.43
CA ALA A 335 -10.00 -19.79 5.62
C ALA A 335 -8.84 -19.09 6.35
N LEU A 336 -9.10 -17.92 6.91
CA LEU A 336 -8.09 -17.11 7.61
C LEU A 336 -7.55 -17.82 8.86
N ILE A 337 -8.44 -18.35 9.71
CA ILE A 337 -8.06 -19.09 10.93
C ILE A 337 -7.18 -20.30 10.58
N GLU A 338 -7.56 -21.06 9.57
CA GLU A 338 -6.82 -22.26 9.15
C GLU A 338 -5.44 -21.90 8.56
N VAL A 339 -5.37 -20.87 7.71
CA VAL A 339 -4.11 -20.41 7.14
C VAL A 339 -3.22 -19.78 8.20
N ALA A 340 -3.78 -19.06 9.19
CA ALA A 340 -3.01 -18.54 10.31
C ALA A 340 -2.38 -19.64 11.16
N ALA A 341 -3.12 -20.73 11.43
CA ALA A 341 -2.56 -21.90 12.11
C ALA A 341 -1.42 -22.54 11.30
N ALA A 342 -1.56 -22.66 9.97
CA ALA A 342 -0.50 -23.18 9.10
C ALA A 342 0.75 -22.26 9.09
N ARG A 343 0.57 -20.93 9.12
CA ARG A 343 1.67 -19.97 9.26
C ARG A 343 2.43 -20.17 10.56
N ASP A 344 1.72 -20.30 11.67
CA ASP A 344 2.35 -20.43 12.99
C ASP A 344 3.13 -21.75 13.10
N GLU A 345 2.61 -22.85 12.54
CA GLU A 345 3.33 -24.11 12.43
C GLU A 345 4.57 -23.99 11.54
N TYR A 346 4.43 -23.40 10.36
CA TYR A 346 5.55 -23.14 9.45
C TYR A 346 6.65 -22.30 10.11
N PHE A 347 6.25 -21.26 10.86
CA PHE A 347 7.18 -20.45 11.63
C PHE A 347 7.88 -21.26 12.74
N ALA A 348 7.17 -22.14 13.43
CA ALA A 348 7.76 -23.01 14.45
C ALA A 348 8.76 -24.00 13.85
N GLU A 349 8.45 -24.58 12.68
CA GLU A 349 9.28 -25.55 11.98
C GLU A 349 10.54 -24.93 11.34
N THR A 350 10.39 -23.79 10.68
CA THR A 350 11.43 -23.20 9.81
C THR A 350 12.12 -21.96 10.39
N GLY A 351 11.50 -21.34 11.39
CA GLY A 351 11.93 -20.03 11.89
C GLY A 351 11.64 -18.88 10.91
N ILE A 352 10.85 -19.09 9.85
CA ILE A 352 10.48 -18.08 8.87
C ILE A 352 9.01 -17.69 9.08
N TYR A 353 8.77 -16.45 9.48
CA TYR A 353 7.43 -15.88 9.56
C TYR A 353 7.02 -15.30 8.21
N VAL A 354 5.94 -15.81 7.62
CA VAL A 354 5.38 -15.32 6.37
C VAL A 354 4.05 -14.64 6.65
N PRO A 355 3.95 -13.30 6.57
CA PRO A 355 2.73 -12.57 6.88
C PRO A 355 1.54 -13.00 6.02
N ILE A 356 0.34 -12.83 6.57
CA ILE A 356 -0.92 -13.16 5.92
C ILE A 356 -1.71 -11.88 5.64
N CYS A 357 -2.11 -11.71 4.38
CA CYS A 357 -3.05 -10.69 3.93
C CYS A 357 -4.45 -11.28 3.84
N SER A 358 -5.40 -10.80 4.64
CA SER A 358 -6.82 -11.16 4.48
C SER A 358 -7.44 -10.34 3.35
N ASP A 359 -7.89 -11.00 2.27
CA ASP A 359 -8.44 -10.36 1.07
C ASP A 359 -9.91 -10.75 0.87
N GLY A 360 -10.80 -9.77 0.97
CA GLY A 360 -12.25 -9.94 0.85
C GLY A 360 -12.98 -10.21 2.18
N GLY A 361 -14.30 -10.24 2.12
CA GLY A 361 -15.17 -10.53 3.26
C GLY A 361 -15.39 -9.38 4.26
N ILE A 362 -14.70 -8.27 4.13
CA ILE A 362 -14.85 -7.09 5.00
C ILE A 362 -16.04 -6.25 4.54
N VAL A 363 -17.10 -6.22 5.34
CA VAL A 363 -18.33 -5.43 5.10
C VAL A 363 -18.43 -4.26 6.07
N HIS A 364 -18.04 -4.47 7.33
CA HIS A 364 -18.11 -3.49 8.42
C HIS A 364 -16.73 -3.26 9.03
N ASP A 365 -16.52 -2.13 9.71
CA ASP A 365 -15.24 -1.80 10.33
C ASP A 365 -14.82 -2.83 11.40
N TYR A 366 -15.78 -3.41 12.16
CA TYR A 366 -15.46 -4.44 13.16
C TYR A 366 -14.92 -5.74 12.55
N HIS A 367 -15.22 -6.04 11.27
CA HIS A 367 -14.61 -7.16 10.57
C HIS A 367 -13.10 -7.00 10.42
N MET A 368 -12.60 -5.75 10.36
CA MET A 368 -11.16 -5.49 10.33
C MET A 368 -10.48 -5.99 11.61
N THR A 369 -11.07 -5.68 12.77
CA THR A 369 -10.52 -6.15 14.06
C THR A 369 -10.63 -7.66 14.21
N LEU A 370 -11.72 -8.26 13.75
CA LEU A 370 -11.87 -9.73 13.71
C LEU A 370 -10.82 -10.38 12.82
N ALA A 371 -10.60 -9.87 11.61
CA ALA A 371 -9.59 -10.40 10.70
C ALA A 371 -8.19 -10.36 11.33
N LEU A 372 -7.82 -9.24 11.96
CA LEU A 372 -6.55 -9.12 12.68
C LEU A 372 -6.47 -10.09 13.86
N ALA A 373 -7.53 -10.23 14.64
CA ALA A 373 -7.58 -11.16 15.77
C ALA A 373 -7.48 -12.63 15.33
N MET A 374 -8.01 -12.97 14.15
CA MET A 374 -7.96 -14.31 13.55
C MET A 374 -6.62 -14.64 12.87
N GLY A 375 -5.66 -13.71 12.89
CA GLY A 375 -4.30 -13.97 12.43
C GLY A 375 -3.87 -13.23 11.17
N ALA A 376 -4.69 -12.37 10.58
CA ALA A 376 -4.24 -11.48 9.52
C ALA A 376 -3.21 -10.50 10.05
N ASP A 377 -2.11 -10.31 9.32
CA ASP A 377 -1.16 -9.26 9.60
C ASP A 377 -1.63 -7.93 9.00
N PHE A 378 -2.25 -7.98 7.83
CA PHE A 378 -2.87 -6.83 7.18
C PHE A 378 -4.06 -7.25 6.31
N ILE A 379 -4.82 -6.28 5.83
CA ILE A 379 -6.13 -6.48 5.20
C ILE A 379 -6.15 -5.78 3.86
N MET A 380 -6.49 -6.50 2.79
CA MET A 380 -6.71 -5.95 1.46
C MET A 380 -8.18 -5.59 1.27
N LEU A 381 -8.43 -4.36 0.83
CA LEU A 381 -9.76 -3.79 0.71
C LEU A 381 -10.02 -3.25 -0.70
N GLY A 382 -11.08 -3.74 -1.34
CA GLY A 382 -11.56 -3.25 -2.65
C GLY A 382 -12.69 -2.23 -2.48
N ARG A 383 -13.90 -2.69 -2.14
CA ARG A 383 -15.11 -1.86 -1.98
C ARG A 383 -14.89 -0.65 -1.05
N TYR A 384 -14.14 -0.83 0.03
CA TYR A 384 -13.87 0.23 1.00
C TYR A 384 -13.17 1.42 0.34
N PHE A 385 -12.07 1.17 -0.39
CA PHE A 385 -11.29 2.23 -1.06
C PHE A 385 -11.96 2.76 -2.34
N ALA A 386 -12.75 1.94 -3.04
CA ALA A 386 -13.49 2.37 -4.23
C ALA A 386 -14.43 3.56 -3.97
N ARG A 387 -14.85 3.77 -2.71
CA ARG A 387 -15.81 4.79 -2.29
C ARG A 387 -15.23 6.20 -2.17
N PHE A 388 -13.91 6.36 -2.23
CA PHE A 388 -13.23 7.61 -1.87
C PHE A 388 -12.93 8.48 -3.08
N ASP A 389 -12.72 9.78 -2.82
CA ASP A 389 -12.36 10.76 -3.84
C ASP A 389 -11.12 10.34 -4.65
N GLU A 390 -10.14 9.73 -3.98
CA GLU A 390 -8.84 9.37 -4.53
C GLU A 390 -8.85 8.10 -5.38
N SER A 391 -9.93 7.30 -5.36
CA SER A 391 -10.07 6.16 -6.26
C SER A 391 -10.26 6.61 -7.72
N PRO A 392 -9.85 5.79 -8.71
CA PRO A 392 -9.76 6.22 -10.12
C PRO A 392 -11.11 6.50 -10.79
N THR A 393 -12.22 6.07 -10.22
CA THR A 393 -13.53 6.15 -10.86
C THR A 393 -14.22 7.49 -10.63
N ASN A 394 -15.15 7.86 -11.52
CA ASN A 394 -15.89 9.10 -11.41
C ASN A 394 -17.01 8.99 -10.36
N ARG A 395 -17.30 10.13 -9.72
CA ARG A 395 -18.49 10.29 -8.90
C ARG A 395 -19.68 10.55 -9.82
N VAL A 396 -20.74 9.76 -9.66
CA VAL A 396 -21.96 9.84 -10.46
C VAL A 396 -23.18 9.99 -9.55
N LEU A 397 -24.24 10.61 -10.05
CA LEU A 397 -25.52 10.74 -9.32
C LEU A 397 -26.47 9.63 -9.77
N VAL A 398 -26.80 8.72 -8.86
CA VAL A 398 -27.73 7.61 -9.12
C VAL A 398 -28.88 7.70 -8.10
N ASN A 399 -30.11 7.84 -8.57
CA ASN A 399 -31.30 7.93 -7.71
C ASN A 399 -31.19 9.00 -6.59
N GLY A 400 -30.59 10.14 -6.89
CA GLY A 400 -30.40 11.23 -5.92
C GLY A 400 -29.26 11.04 -4.91
N GLN A 401 -28.50 9.96 -5.00
CA GLN A 401 -27.32 9.69 -4.18
C GLN A 401 -26.04 9.76 -5.01
N TYR A 402 -24.97 10.33 -4.42
CA TYR A 402 -23.63 10.24 -5.02
C TYR A 402 -23.07 8.84 -4.84
N MET A 403 -22.65 8.26 -5.96
CA MET A 403 -22.06 6.93 -6.06
C MET A 403 -20.72 7.01 -6.77
N LYS A 404 -19.90 5.97 -6.65
CA LYS A 404 -18.68 5.74 -7.45
C LYS A 404 -18.89 4.45 -8.26
N GLU A 405 -18.40 4.43 -9.47
CA GLU A 405 -18.38 3.20 -10.26
C GLU A 405 -17.41 2.19 -9.64
N TYR A 406 -17.80 0.92 -9.62
CA TYR A 406 -17.00 -0.14 -9.03
C TYR A 406 -17.23 -1.45 -9.78
N TRP A 407 -16.18 -2.00 -10.39
CA TRP A 407 -16.25 -3.22 -11.17
C TRP A 407 -15.14 -4.20 -10.80
N GLY A 408 -15.44 -5.50 -10.94
CA GLY A 408 -14.51 -6.58 -10.69
C GLY A 408 -13.51 -6.78 -11.83
N GLU A 409 -12.34 -7.30 -11.51
CA GLU A 409 -11.31 -7.65 -12.50
C GLU A 409 -11.78 -8.75 -13.47
N GLY A 410 -12.69 -9.63 -13.05
CA GLY A 410 -13.32 -10.65 -13.87
C GLY A 410 -14.60 -10.20 -14.60
N SER A 411 -14.90 -8.90 -14.64
CA SER A 411 -16.01 -8.35 -15.40
C SER A 411 -15.65 -8.11 -16.87
N ASN A 412 -16.64 -8.02 -17.74
CA ASN A 412 -16.45 -7.63 -19.14
C ASN A 412 -15.86 -6.22 -19.29
N ARG A 413 -16.00 -5.38 -18.27
CA ARG A 413 -15.43 -4.03 -18.26
C ARG A 413 -13.91 -4.04 -18.06
N ALA A 414 -13.42 -4.79 -17.08
CA ALA A 414 -11.98 -4.91 -16.79
C ALA A 414 -11.25 -5.73 -17.84
N ARG A 415 -11.87 -6.80 -18.34
CA ARG A 415 -11.30 -7.74 -19.31
C ARG A 415 -9.95 -8.32 -18.85
N ASN A 416 -9.75 -8.50 -17.55
CA ASN A 416 -8.52 -9.05 -16.98
C ASN A 416 -8.52 -10.58 -17.06
N TRP A 417 -8.49 -11.11 -18.30
CA TRP A 417 -8.48 -12.56 -18.54
C TRP A 417 -7.21 -13.25 -17.99
N GLN A 418 -6.10 -12.53 -17.90
CA GLN A 418 -4.83 -13.07 -17.41
C GLN A 418 -4.90 -13.56 -15.96
N ARG A 419 -5.84 -13.02 -15.18
CA ARG A 419 -6.09 -13.42 -13.80
C ARG A 419 -6.87 -14.73 -13.69
N TYR A 420 -7.77 -15.01 -14.64
CA TYR A 420 -8.79 -16.05 -14.53
C TYR A 420 -8.59 -17.22 -15.49
N ASP A 421 -7.87 -17.02 -16.57
CA ASP A 421 -7.68 -18.05 -17.58
C ASP A 421 -6.51 -18.98 -17.26
N LEU A 422 -6.81 -20.21 -16.90
CA LEU A 422 -5.84 -21.27 -16.64
C LEU A 422 -5.34 -21.96 -17.92
N GLY A 423 -6.03 -21.79 -19.05
CA GLY A 423 -5.82 -22.57 -20.27
C GLY A 423 -5.04 -21.87 -21.40
N GLY A 424 -4.61 -20.64 -21.23
CA GLY A 424 -3.87 -19.92 -22.27
C GLY A 424 -4.75 -19.25 -23.33
N GLY A 425 -6.05 -19.06 -23.07
CA GLY A 425 -6.95 -18.26 -23.89
C GLY A 425 -6.60 -16.79 -23.91
N THR A 426 -7.21 -16.03 -24.83
CA THR A 426 -6.98 -14.59 -25.04
C THR A 426 -8.13 -13.71 -24.56
N GLY A 427 -9.09 -14.28 -23.83
CA GLY A 427 -10.26 -13.58 -23.32
C GLY A 427 -10.94 -14.30 -22.17
N LEU A 428 -11.88 -13.64 -21.49
CA LEU A 428 -12.71 -14.27 -20.47
C LEU A 428 -13.72 -15.23 -21.14
N ALA A 429 -13.77 -16.47 -20.68
CA ALA A 429 -14.76 -17.43 -21.11
C ALA A 429 -16.17 -17.13 -20.54
N PHE A 430 -16.20 -16.56 -19.33
CA PHE A 430 -17.39 -16.09 -18.63
C PHE A 430 -16.97 -15.07 -17.55
N GLU A 431 -17.94 -14.32 -17.04
CA GLU A 431 -17.67 -13.33 -16.00
C GLU A 431 -17.52 -13.98 -14.61
N GLU A 432 -16.53 -13.53 -13.86
CA GLU A 432 -16.33 -13.83 -12.44
C GLU A 432 -16.42 -12.58 -11.55
N GLY A 433 -16.85 -11.47 -12.10
CA GLY A 433 -17.08 -10.21 -11.42
C GLY A 433 -18.16 -9.40 -12.10
N VAL A 434 -18.79 -8.51 -11.34
CA VAL A 434 -19.87 -7.63 -11.84
C VAL A 434 -19.40 -6.19 -11.98
N ASP A 435 -20.11 -5.42 -12.83
CA ASP A 435 -20.00 -3.96 -12.91
C ASP A 435 -21.12 -3.34 -12.08
N SER A 436 -20.78 -2.42 -11.17
CA SER A 436 -21.68 -1.93 -10.15
C SER A 436 -21.33 -0.51 -9.67
N TYR A 437 -22.07 -0.03 -8.68
CA TYR A 437 -21.82 1.21 -7.97
C TYR A 437 -21.63 0.96 -6.49
N VAL A 438 -20.80 1.80 -5.86
CA VAL A 438 -20.65 1.88 -4.39
C VAL A 438 -21.02 3.28 -3.91
N THR A 439 -21.56 3.39 -2.71
CA THR A 439 -21.90 4.68 -2.12
C THR A 439 -20.63 5.52 -1.94
N TYR A 440 -20.64 6.73 -2.46
CA TYR A 440 -19.57 7.69 -2.28
C TYR A 440 -19.40 8.09 -0.80
N ALA A 441 -18.19 8.17 -0.32
CA ALA A 441 -17.88 8.41 1.09
C ALA A 441 -16.98 9.62 1.38
N GLY A 442 -16.56 10.36 0.35
CA GLY A 442 -15.68 11.52 0.51
C GLY A 442 -14.19 11.17 0.56
N PRO A 443 -13.35 11.99 1.23
CA PRO A 443 -11.91 11.81 1.26
C PRO A 443 -11.47 10.54 1.99
N LEU A 444 -10.40 9.90 1.51
CA LEU A 444 -9.79 8.72 2.11
C LEU A 444 -9.33 8.99 3.56
N LYS A 445 -8.61 10.06 3.79
CA LYS A 445 -8.00 10.40 5.08
C LYS A 445 -9.00 10.34 6.24
N GLU A 446 -10.13 11.02 6.11
CA GLU A 446 -11.16 11.09 7.16
C GLU A 446 -11.80 9.73 7.43
N ASN A 447 -12.05 8.95 6.38
CA ASN A 447 -12.70 7.65 6.50
C ASN A 447 -11.75 6.60 7.10
N VAL A 448 -10.48 6.58 6.67
CA VAL A 448 -9.45 5.71 7.25
C VAL A 448 -9.25 6.04 8.73
N ALA A 449 -9.15 7.32 9.08
CA ALA A 449 -9.01 7.75 10.48
C ALA A 449 -10.18 7.25 11.35
N LYS A 450 -11.44 7.37 10.86
CA LYS A 450 -12.63 6.88 11.57
C LYS A 450 -12.62 5.35 11.76
N SER A 451 -12.31 4.60 10.71
CA SER A 451 -12.26 3.13 10.76
C SER A 451 -11.14 2.65 11.70
N LEU A 452 -9.95 3.23 11.60
CA LEU A 452 -8.83 2.88 12.47
C LEU A 452 -9.08 3.26 13.95
N TYR A 453 -9.79 4.35 14.21
CA TYR A 453 -10.18 4.69 15.57
C TYR A 453 -11.11 3.62 16.18
N LYS A 454 -12.07 3.09 15.41
CA LYS A 454 -12.92 1.96 15.84
C LYS A 454 -12.09 0.71 16.08
N VAL A 455 -11.16 0.36 15.20
CA VAL A 455 -10.25 -0.78 15.39
C VAL A 455 -9.45 -0.62 16.68
N LYS A 456 -8.82 0.53 16.89
CA LYS A 456 -8.05 0.82 18.13
C LYS A 456 -8.91 0.75 19.38
N SER A 457 -10.12 1.32 19.33
CA SER A 457 -11.07 1.27 20.46
C SER A 457 -11.47 -0.17 20.80
N THR A 458 -11.75 -0.99 19.79
CA THR A 458 -12.07 -2.42 19.98
C THR A 458 -10.88 -3.19 20.57
N MET A 459 -9.65 -2.91 20.12
CA MET A 459 -8.45 -3.49 20.70
C MET A 459 -8.28 -3.14 22.18
N CYS A 460 -8.57 -1.89 22.55
CA CYS A 460 -8.61 -1.47 23.96
C CYS A 460 -9.64 -2.28 24.76
N ASN A 461 -10.83 -2.50 24.22
CA ASN A 461 -11.86 -3.32 24.86
C ASN A 461 -11.41 -4.79 25.02
N CYS A 462 -10.52 -5.27 24.16
CA CYS A 462 -9.88 -6.59 24.30
C CYS A 462 -8.69 -6.59 25.26
N GLY A 463 -8.30 -5.43 25.83
CA GLY A 463 -7.18 -5.31 26.74
C GLY A 463 -5.81 -5.36 26.09
N VAL A 464 -5.70 -4.97 24.81
CA VAL A 464 -4.45 -5.07 24.04
C VAL A 464 -4.14 -3.78 23.30
N THR A 465 -2.84 -3.51 23.06
CA THR A 465 -2.35 -2.28 22.45
C THR A 465 -1.54 -2.52 21.16
N ASN A 466 -1.45 -3.74 20.69
CA ASN A 466 -0.79 -4.08 19.41
C ASN A 466 -1.38 -5.33 18.77
N ILE A 467 -1.14 -5.53 17.48
CA ILE A 467 -1.70 -6.65 16.70
C ILE A 467 -1.20 -8.01 17.19
N PRO A 468 0.09 -8.24 17.48
CA PRO A 468 0.54 -9.54 18.00
C PRO A 468 -0.15 -9.94 19.32
N ASN A 469 -0.39 -8.99 20.22
CA ASN A 469 -1.13 -9.26 21.45
C ASN A 469 -2.61 -9.51 21.19
N LEU A 470 -3.20 -8.85 20.19
CA LEU A 470 -4.58 -9.14 19.77
C LEU A 470 -4.69 -10.59 19.27
N GLN A 471 -3.82 -11.02 18.38
CA GLN A 471 -3.79 -12.39 17.85
C GLN A 471 -3.60 -13.44 18.95
N LYS A 472 -2.77 -13.15 19.96
CA LYS A 472 -2.46 -14.07 21.05
C LYS A 472 -3.56 -14.15 22.11
N ASN A 473 -4.19 -13.01 22.44
CA ASN A 473 -5.01 -12.88 23.66
C ASN A 473 -6.49 -12.65 23.38
N ALA A 474 -6.90 -12.30 22.16
CA ALA A 474 -8.30 -12.08 21.84
C ALA A 474 -9.13 -13.35 22.04
N LYS A 475 -10.32 -13.17 22.58
CA LYS A 475 -11.32 -14.23 22.69
C LYS A 475 -12.40 -13.96 21.64
N ILE A 476 -12.65 -14.96 20.82
CA ILE A 476 -13.60 -14.87 19.71
C ILE A 476 -14.68 -15.92 19.94
N THR A 477 -15.93 -15.54 19.78
CA THR A 477 -17.07 -16.46 19.87
C THR A 477 -17.83 -16.51 18.56
N LEU A 478 -18.20 -17.72 18.13
CA LEU A 478 -19.17 -17.94 17.07
C LEU A 478 -20.56 -17.58 17.60
N VAL A 479 -21.36 -16.91 16.79
CA VAL A 479 -22.71 -16.46 17.17
C VAL A 479 -23.77 -17.13 16.28
N SER A 480 -24.96 -17.34 16.85
CA SER A 480 -26.11 -17.87 16.12
C SER A 480 -26.71 -16.82 15.16
N ALA A 481 -27.52 -17.29 14.21
CA ALA A 481 -28.25 -16.38 13.33
C ALA A 481 -29.13 -15.38 14.11
N THR A 482 -29.72 -15.79 15.25
CA THR A 482 -30.50 -14.90 16.11
C THR A 482 -29.63 -13.85 16.78
N SER A 483 -28.42 -14.22 17.23
CA SER A 483 -27.47 -13.25 17.80
C SER A 483 -26.96 -12.24 16.77
N ILE A 484 -26.86 -12.61 15.50
CA ILE A 484 -26.53 -11.66 14.42
C ILE A 484 -27.63 -10.60 14.29
N VAL A 485 -28.89 -11.00 14.33
CA VAL A 485 -30.04 -10.09 14.29
C VAL A 485 -30.08 -9.19 15.55
N GLU A 486 -29.86 -9.76 16.74
CA GLU A 486 -29.77 -9.04 18.01
C GLU A 486 -28.67 -7.97 17.98
N GLY A 487 -27.58 -8.19 17.27
CA GLY A 487 -26.45 -7.25 17.12
C GLY A 487 -26.79 -5.97 16.34
N GLY A 488 -27.90 -5.93 15.60
CA GLY A 488 -28.42 -4.75 14.92
C GLY A 488 -29.41 -3.97 15.79
N TYR A 489 -29.76 -2.75 15.34
CA TYR A 489 -30.88 -2.05 16.00
C TYR A 489 -32.19 -2.78 15.67
N HIS A 490 -33.00 -2.98 16.70
CA HIS A 490 -34.31 -3.66 16.57
C HIS A 490 -35.34 -2.98 17.50
N ASP A 491 -36.61 -3.13 17.17
CA ASP A 491 -37.74 -2.56 17.92
C ASP A 491 -37.72 -1.02 18.10
N VAL A 492 -36.97 -0.32 17.19
CA VAL A 492 -36.90 1.13 17.16
C VAL A 492 -37.05 1.66 15.72
N VAL A 493 -37.58 2.86 15.61
CA VAL A 493 -37.66 3.57 14.32
C VAL A 493 -36.56 4.63 14.29
N LEU A 494 -35.65 4.54 13.29
CA LEU A 494 -34.60 5.53 13.13
C LEU A 494 -35.22 6.89 12.76
N LYS A 495 -34.77 7.95 13.43
CA LYS A 495 -35.03 9.31 12.96
C LYS A 495 -34.30 9.49 11.63
N ALA A 496 -35.02 9.97 10.63
CA ALA A 496 -34.40 10.35 9.35
C ALA A 496 -33.42 11.51 9.60
N HIS A 497 -32.17 11.20 9.82
CA HIS A 497 -31.09 12.19 9.75
C HIS A 497 -30.61 12.23 8.30
N GLY A 498 -30.66 13.41 7.68
CA GLY A 498 -30.02 13.61 6.42
C GLY A 498 -28.57 13.12 6.49
N ASN A 499 -28.23 12.09 5.71
CA ASN A 499 -26.88 11.57 5.52
C ASN A 499 -26.10 11.03 6.74
N SER A 500 -26.65 10.15 7.56
CA SER A 500 -25.83 9.26 8.36
C SER A 500 -25.49 8.00 7.54
N GLN A 501 -24.30 7.97 7.00
CA GLN A 501 -23.75 6.84 6.27
C GLN A 501 -23.41 5.69 7.24
N HIS A 502 -23.89 4.51 6.93
CA HIS A 502 -23.37 3.23 7.43
C HIS A 502 -22.37 2.64 6.46
#